data_4e89a04341a21e2959f9be802ca838b9
#
_entry.id   4e89a04341a21e2959f9be802ca838b9
#
_cell.length_a   1.000
_cell.length_b   1.000
_cell.length_c   1.000
_cell.angle_alpha   90.00
_cell.angle_beta   90.00
_cell.angle_gamma   90.00
#
_symmetry.space_group_name_H-M   'P 1'
#
loop_
_entity.id
_entity.type
_entity.pdbx_description
1 polymer ?
#
loop_
_entity_poly.entity_id
_entity_poly.type
_entity_poly.pdbx_seq_one_letter_code
_entity_poly.pdbx_strand_id
1 'polypeptide(L)'
;MPETRRPSSPPIDAIVPVLRVVDIVRSMTWYRDVLGFVGEAVGPPGRPSFAILNRDGVELMLQRVRQDVGASRSATAVGGGWDVYLRIADAEAAWKAIQAQVPDLAPIVIQEYGCREFAVTDPDGHVLVLGDCT
;
A
#
# COMPACT_ATOMS: atom_id res chain seq x y z
N MET A 1 8.62 12.77 24.47
CA MET A 1 10.05 12.89 24.76
C MET A 1 10.84 12.92 23.46
N PRO A 2 11.65 13.91 23.25
CA PRO A 2 12.40 13.99 22.01
C PRO A 2 13.46 12.90 21.94
N GLU A 3 13.60 12.31 20.78
CA GLU A 3 14.66 11.36 20.51
C GLU A 3 15.98 12.08 20.36
N THR A 4 17.02 11.44 20.90
CA THR A 4 18.38 11.93 20.72
C THR A 4 18.99 11.22 19.51
N ARG A 5 19.31 12.01 18.48
CA ARG A 5 20.00 11.50 17.32
C ARG A 5 21.49 11.73 17.46
N ARG A 6 22.28 10.81 16.93
CA ARG A 6 23.72 11.02 16.86
C ARG A 6 24.02 12.26 16.01
N PRO A 7 24.87 13.19 16.47
CA PRO A 7 25.18 14.39 15.70
C PRO A 7 25.78 14.12 14.32
N SER A 8 26.47 12.98 14.15
CA SER A 8 27.11 12.61 12.90
C SER A 8 26.20 11.82 11.96
N SER A 9 24.99 11.49 12.38
CA SER A 9 24.06 10.71 11.55
C SER A 9 23.24 11.63 10.66
N PRO A 10 23.22 11.40 9.34
CA PRO A 10 22.34 12.17 8.47
C PRO A 10 20.88 11.84 8.78
N PRO A 11 19.95 12.75 8.51
CA PRO A 11 18.54 12.49 8.72
C PRO A 11 18.01 11.43 7.74
N ILE A 12 17.01 10.68 8.20
CA ILE A 12 16.22 9.80 7.34
C ILE A 12 15.04 10.64 6.84
N ASP A 13 14.85 10.71 5.51
CA ASP A 13 13.80 11.53 4.93
C ASP A 13 12.46 10.85 4.84
N ALA A 14 12.45 9.54 4.65
CA ALA A 14 11.20 8.78 4.47
C ALA A 14 11.41 7.29 4.69
N ILE A 15 10.31 6.60 4.93
CA ILE A 15 10.23 5.14 4.83
C ILE A 15 9.34 4.85 3.64
N VAL A 16 9.82 4.03 2.71
CA VAL A 16 9.07 3.71 1.50
C VAL A 16 8.83 2.21 1.46
N PRO A 17 7.57 1.75 1.50
CA PRO A 17 7.29 0.33 1.35
C PRO A 17 7.59 -0.14 -0.07
N VAL A 18 8.14 -1.34 -0.19
CA VAL A 18 8.41 -1.99 -1.47
C VAL A 18 7.60 -3.28 -1.51
N LEU A 19 6.62 -3.34 -2.38
CA LEU A 19 5.74 -4.49 -2.51
C LEU A 19 6.18 -5.34 -3.71
N ARG A 20 6.26 -6.65 -3.47
CA ARG A 20 6.66 -7.61 -4.51
C ARG A 20 5.44 -8.00 -5.34
N VAL A 21 5.54 -7.84 -6.65
CA VAL A 21 4.45 -8.12 -7.58
C VAL A 21 4.96 -8.96 -8.74
N VAL A 22 4.08 -9.71 -9.38
CA VAL A 22 4.49 -10.55 -10.53
C VAL A 22 4.40 -9.79 -11.85
N ASP A 23 3.59 -8.73 -11.92
CA ASP A 23 3.37 -7.95 -13.14
C ASP A 23 3.25 -6.47 -12.78
N ILE A 24 4.28 -5.69 -13.12
CA ILE A 24 4.34 -4.27 -12.79
C ILE A 24 3.21 -3.47 -13.44
N VAL A 25 2.94 -3.72 -14.73
CA VAL A 25 1.92 -2.95 -15.48
C VAL A 25 0.53 -3.19 -14.89
N ARG A 26 0.20 -4.44 -14.63
CA ARG A 26 -1.08 -4.80 -14.00
C ARG A 26 -1.23 -4.14 -12.63
N SER A 27 -0.19 -4.19 -11.83
CA SER A 27 -0.21 -3.62 -10.48
C SER A 27 -0.30 -2.10 -10.51
N MET A 28 0.43 -1.44 -11.39
CA MET A 28 0.33 0.02 -11.56
C MET A 28 -1.08 0.45 -11.93
N THR A 29 -1.73 -0.29 -12.81
CA THR A 29 -3.13 -0.01 -13.19
C THR A 29 -4.05 -0.11 -11.98
N TRP A 30 -3.90 -1.17 -11.19
CA TRP A 30 -4.71 -1.36 -10.00
C TRP A 30 -4.48 -0.26 -8.96
N TYR A 31 -3.22 0.07 -8.68
CA TYR A 31 -2.89 1.11 -7.69
C TYR A 31 -3.39 2.48 -8.13
N ARG A 32 -3.36 2.76 -9.43
CA ARG A 32 -3.94 3.99 -9.97
C ARG A 32 -5.46 4.03 -9.83
N ASP A 33 -6.13 2.98 -10.27
CA ASP A 33 -7.60 2.96 -10.37
C ASP A 33 -8.27 2.81 -9.00
N VAL A 34 -7.66 2.06 -8.10
CA VAL A 34 -8.25 1.77 -6.78
C VAL A 34 -7.78 2.77 -5.73
N LEU A 35 -6.49 3.07 -5.69
CA LEU A 35 -5.90 3.88 -4.62
C LEU A 35 -5.36 5.23 -5.06
N GLY A 36 -5.39 5.54 -6.36
CA GLY A 36 -4.93 6.83 -6.85
C GLY A 36 -3.42 7.04 -6.81
N PHE A 37 -2.63 5.98 -6.67
CA PHE A 37 -1.18 6.06 -6.77
C PHE A 37 -0.76 6.02 -8.23
N VAL A 38 0.01 7.00 -8.66
CA VAL A 38 0.51 7.10 -10.03
C VAL A 38 2.02 7.31 -10.03
N GLY A 39 2.67 6.91 -11.10
CA GLY A 39 4.11 7.08 -11.18
C GLY A 39 4.71 6.45 -12.42
N GLU A 40 5.95 6.01 -12.30
CA GLU A 40 6.75 5.57 -13.43
C GLU A 40 7.24 4.14 -13.26
N ALA A 41 7.22 3.40 -14.37
CA ALA A 41 7.83 2.10 -14.45
C ALA A 41 9.31 2.23 -14.85
N VAL A 42 10.13 1.35 -14.31
CA VAL A 42 11.57 1.31 -14.56
C VAL A 42 11.95 -0.05 -15.10
N GLY A 43 12.80 -0.08 -16.11
CA GLY A 43 13.28 -1.31 -16.73
C GLY A 43 12.87 -1.45 -18.18
N PRO A 44 13.00 -2.65 -18.77
CA PRO A 44 12.72 -2.84 -20.17
C PRO A 44 11.27 -2.50 -20.54
N PRO A 45 11.05 -1.81 -21.69
CA PRO A 45 9.69 -1.54 -22.15
C PRO A 45 8.89 -2.84 -22.31
N GLY A 46 7.61 -2.79 -21.91
CA GLY A 46 6.73 -3.94 -21.96
C GLY A 46 6.88 -4.95 -20.82
N ARG A 47 8.03 -4.96 -20.15
CA ARG A 47 8.26 -5.83 -18.99
C ARG A 47 9.12 -5.14 -17.95
N PRO A 48 8.62 -4.07 -17.35
CA PRO A 48 9.39 -3.34 -16.34
C PRO A 48 9.65 -4.20 -15.12
N SER A 49 10.77 -3.90 -14.45
CA SER A 49 11.20 -4.63 -13.26
C SER A 49 10.81 -3.94 -11.96
N PHE A 50 10.43 -2.67 -12.03
CA PHE A 50 10.23 -1.84 -10.87
C PHE A 50 9.25 -0.72 -11.19
N ALA A 51 8.66 -0.13 -10.15
CA ALA A 51 7.85 1.09 -10.31
C ALA A 51 7.95 1.95 -9.06
N ILE A 52 7.88 3.25 -9.24
CA ILE A 52 7.83 4.23 -8.17
C ILE A 52 6.52 4.98 -8.30
N LEU A 53 5.67 4.88 -7.30
CA LEU A 53 4.33 5.46 -7.30
C LEU A 53 4.20 6.50 -6.21
N ASN A 54 3.37 7.51 -6.45
CA ASN A 54 3.12 8.60 -5.50
C ASN A 54 1.66 8.98 -5.47
N ARG A 55 1.20 9.36 -4.29
CA ARG A 55 -0.08 10.01 -4.07
C ARG A 55 0.05 10.93 -2.85
N ASP A 56 -0.33 12.19 -2.99
CA ASP A 56 -0.33 13.17 -1.88
C ASP A 56 1.02 13.26 -1.15
N GLY A 57 2.13 13.12 -1.88
CA GLY A 57 3.47 13.12 -1.29
C GLY A 57 3.88 11.81 -0.62
N VAL A 58 3.03 10.80 -0.67
CA VAL A 58 3.33 9.47 -0.13
C VAL A 58 3.83 8.57 -1.24
N GLU A 59 4.98 7.94 -1.00
CA GLU A 59 5.65 7.10 -2.00
C GLU A 59 5.47 5.63 -1.69
N LEU A 60 5.30 4.84 -2.74
CA LEU A 60 5.15 3.39 -2.71
C LEU A 60 5.93 2.81 -3.89
N MET A 61 6.64 1.73 -3.69
CA MET A 61 7.42 1.08 -4.74
C MET A 61 6.90 -0.32 -5.02
N LEU A 62 7.01 -0.73 -6.28
CA LEU A 62 6.68 -2.09 -6.71
C LEU A 62 7.94 -2.73 -7.28
N GLN A 63 8.21 -3.98 -6.91
CA GLN A 63 9.35 -4.75 -7.39
C GLN A 63 8.83 -6.04 -8.01
N ARG A 64 9.20 -6.29 -9.26
CA ARG A 64 8.79 -7.53 -9.92
C ARG A 64 9.55 -8.73 -9.36
N VAL A 65 8.81 -9.79 -9.05
CA VAL A 65 9.39 -11.08 -8.63
C VAL A 65 8.83 -12.17 -9.53
N ARG A 66 9.47 -13.33 -9.49
CA ARG A 66 8.95 -14.50 -10.19
C ARG A 66 7.70 -15.03 -9.47
N GLN A 67 6.78 -15.54 -10.23
CA GLN A 67 5.50 -16.02 -9.69
C GLN A 67 5.69 -17.16 -8.68
N ASP A 68 6.70 -18.00 -8.88
CA ASP A 68 6.98 -19.14 -7.98
C ASP A 68 7.55 -18.73 -6.62
N VAL A 69 8.01 -17.48 -6.48
CA VAL A 69 8.53 -16.97 -5.21
C VAL A 69 7.38 -16.54 -4.27
N GLY A 70 6.26 -16.14 -4.86
CA GLY A 70 5.15 -15.55 -4.13
C GLY A 70 5.39 -14.08 -3.84
N ALA A 71 4.32 -13.29 -3.88
CA ALA A 71 4.40 -11.84 -3.70
C ALA A 71 4.12 -11.42 -2.26
N SER A 72 3.09 -12.00 -1.62
CA SER A 72 2.69 -11.63 -0.26
C SER A 72 2.55 -12.86 0.62
N ARG A 73 2.84 -12.69 1.91
CA ARG A 73 2.64 -13.71 2.93
C ARG A 73 1.61 -13.27 3.98
N SER A 74 0.88 -12.21 3.72
CA SER A 74 -0.09 -11.67 4.67
C SER A 74 -1.17 -12.69 5.03
N ALA A 75 -1.58 -13.53 4.08
CA ALA A 75 -2.60 -14.55 4.32
C ALA A 75 -2.18 -15.61 5.33
N THR A 76 -0.88 -15.80 5.57
CA THR A 76 -0.35 -16.78 6.53
C THR A 76 -0.02 -16.18 7.88
N ALA A 77 -0.14 -14.87 8.03
CA ALA A 77 0.11 -14.21 9.30
C ALA A 77 -1.04 -14.44 10.27
N VAL A 78 -0.73 -14.48 11.56
CA VAL A 78 -1.74 -14.59 12.60
C VAL A 78 -2.65 -13.36 12.54
N GLY A 79 -3.98 -13.58 12.49
CA GLY A 79 -4.93 -12.48 12.40
C GLY A 79 -5.04 -11.88 11.00
N GLY A 80 -4.48 -12.54 9.97
CA GLY A 80 -4.62 -12.10 8.59
C GLY A 80 -3.73 -10.92 8.21
N GLY A 81 -2.59 -10.78 8.76
CA GLY A 81 -1.54 -9.77 8.53
C GLY A 81 -1.77 -8.63 7.55
N TRP A 82 -1.14 -7.50 7.82
CA TRP A 82 -1.18 -6.32 6.95
C TRP A 82 0.20 -6.07 6.35
N ASP A 83 0.22 -5.61 5.10
CA ASP A 83 1.48 -5.22 4.45
C ASP A 83 1.74 -3.73 4.55
N VAL A 84 0.68 -2.92 4.45
CA VAL A 84 0.79 -1.45 4.50
C VAL A 84 -0.38 -0.90 5.29
N TYR A 85 -0.11 0.10 6.12
CA TYR A 85 -1.14 0.87 6.79
C TYR A 85 -1.09 2.30 6.29
N LEU A 86 -2.15 2.76 5.67
CA LEU A 86 -2.27 4.12 5.15
C LEU A 86 -3.13 4.94 6.11
N ARG A 87 -2.57 5.99 6.69
CA ARG A 87 -3.36 6.94 7.46
C ARG A 87 -4.07 7.90 6.54
N ILE A 88 -5.37 8.03 6.74
CA ILE A 88 -6.23 8.88 5.94
C ILE A 88 -7.08 9.78 6.84
N ALA A 89 -7.60 10.86 6.28
CA ALA A 89 -8.36 11.83 7.06
C ALA A 89 -9.85 11.48 7.16
N ASP A 90 -10.39 10.73 6.20
CA ASP A 90 -11.82 10.47 6.11
C ASP A 90 -12.07 9.06 5.56
N ALA A 91 -12.30 8.12 6.46
CA ALA A 91 -12.49 6.73 6.10
C ALA A 91 -13.74 6.50 5.25
N GLU A 92 -14.82 7.21 5.53
CA GLU A 92 -16.07 7.03 4.78
C GLU A 92 -15.94 7.51 3.33
N ALA A 93 -15.33 8.67 3.12
CA ALA A 93 -15.11 9.19 1.77
C ALA A 93 -14.18 8.28 0.98
N ALA A 94 -13.11 7.81 1.60
CA ALA A 94 -12.17 6.87 0.96
C ALA A 94 -12.86 5.55 0.63
N TRP A 95 -13.66 5.02 1.56
CA TRP A 95 -14.38 3.77 1.36
C TRP A 95 -15.33 3.86 0.15
N LYS A 96 -16.08 4.92 0.05
CA LYS A 96 -17.03 5.14 -1.06
C LYS A 96 -16.29 5.20 -2.41
N ALA A 97 -15.19 5.92 -2.45
CA ALA A 97 -14.39 6.05 -3.67
C ALA A 97 -13.81 4.70 -4.12
N ILE A 98 -13.32 3.92 -3.17
CA ILE A 98 -12.71 2.62 -3.47
C ILE A 98 -13.80 1.59 -3.80
N GLN A 99 -14.92 1.62 -3.11
CA GLN A 99 -16.03 0.70 -3.34
C GLN A 99 -16.56 0.79 -4.78
N ALA A 100 -16.46 1.94 -5.41
CA ALA A 100 -16.83 2.09 -6.81
C ALA A 100 -15.99 1.22 -7.74
N GLN A 101 -14.74 0.90 -7.36
CA GLN A 101 -13.83 0.04 -8.11
C GLN A 101 -13.80 -1.39 -7.57
N VAL A 102 -14.16 -1.58 -6.31
CA VAL A 102 -14.13 -2.87 -5.60
C VAL A 102 -15.52 -3.09 -4.98
N PRO A 103 -16.47 -3.64 -5.76
CA PRO A 103 -17.86 -3.73 -5.29
C PRO A 103 -18.06 -4.57 -4.03
N ASP A 104 -17.18 -5.54 -3.78
CA ASP A 104 -17.24 -6.42 -2.60
C ASP A 104 -16.35 -5.93 -1.46
N LEU A 105 -15.98 -4.65 -1.46
CA LEU A 105 -15.16 -4.08 -0.39
C LEU A 105 -15.81 -4.28 0.98
N ALA A 106 -15.04 -4.82 1.92
CA ALA A 106 -15.51 -5.06 3.28
C ALA A 106 -15.86 -3.73 3.98
N PRO A 107 -16.84 -3.74 4.89
CA PRO A 107 -17.26 -2.50 5.55
C PRO A 107 -16.19 -1.95 6.50
N ILE A 108 -16.30 -0.66 6.80
CA ILE A 108 -15.48 -0.01 7.80
C ILE A 108 -15.72 -0.65 9.17
N VAL A 109 -14.64 -0.91 9.90
CA VAL A 109 -14.67 -1.44 11.26
C VAL A 109 -14.05 -0.41 12.20
N ILE A 110 -14.72 -0.18 13.33
CA ILE A 110 -14.17 0.67 14.38
C ILE A 110 -13.35 -0.22 15.31
N GLN A 111 -12.04 0.05 15.38
CA GLN A 111 -11.11 -0.75 16.18
C GLN A 111 -11.10 -0.29 17.63
N GLU A 112 -10.67 -1.17 18.53
CA GLU A 112 -10.57 -0.90 19.97
C GLU A 112 -9.69 0.32 20.26
N TYR A 113 -8.69 0.58 19.43
CA TYR A 113 -7.79 1.72 19.57
C TYR A 113 -8.32 3.01 18.93
N GLY A 114 -9.58 3.01 18.48
CA GLY A 114 -10.27 4.22 18.05
C GLY A 114 -10.20 4.55 16.58
N CYS A 115 -9.45 3.80 15.78
CA CYS A 115 -9.38 4.04 14.34
C CYS A 115 -10.55 3.40 13.61
N ARG A 116 -11.04 4.09 12.59
CA ARG A 116 -12.01 3.52 11.64
C ARG A 116 -11.26 3.01 10.43
N GLU A 117 -11.32 1.71 10.19
CA GLU A 117 -10.46 1.03 9.24
C GLU A 117 -11.22 0.15 8.26
N PHE A 118 -10.64 0.02 7.08
CA PHE A 118 -11.01 -1.02 6.14
C PHE A 118 -9.78 -1.47 5.36
N ALA A 119 -9.85 -2.68 4.82
CA ALA A 119 -8.73 -3.26 4.09
C ALA A 119 -9.09 -3.49 2.63
N VAL A 120 -8.11 -3.36 1.77
CA VAL A 120 -8.21 -3.72 0.37
C VAL A 120 -7.02 -4.62 0.01
N THR A 121 -7.25 -5.60 -0.86
CA THR A 121 -6.23 -6.56 -1.25
C THR A 121 -5.85 -6.32 -2.71
N ASP A 122 -4.55 -6.18 -2.98
CA ASP A 122 -4.07 -5.95 -4.32
C ASP A 122 -4.04 -7.26 -5.15
N PRO A 123 -3.71 -7.20 -6.46
CA PRO A 123 -3.71 -8.41 -7.30
C PRO A 123 -2.75 -9.51 -6.86
N ASP A 124 -1.74 -9.19 -6.08
CA ASP A 124 -0.74 -10.16 -5.59
C ASP A 124 -1.00 -10.59 -4.15
N GLY A 125 -2.10 -10.17 -3.56
CA GLY A 125 -2.49 -10.58 -2.21
C GLY A 125 -1.96 -9.70 -1.09
N HIS A 126 -1.35 -8.56 -1.40
CA HIS A 126 -0.95 -7.60 -0.37
C HIS A 126 -2.18 -6.96 0.24
N VAL A 127 -2.20 -6.87 1.55
CA VAL A 127 -3.29 -6.26 2.30
C VAL A 127 -2.89 -4.85 2.70
N LEU A 128 -3.63 -3.88 2.20
CA LEU A 128 -3.45 -2.47 2.54
C LEU A 128 -4.63 -2.03 3.40
N VAL A 129 -4.33 -1.55 4.59
CA VAL A 129 -5.35 -1.05 5.51
C VAL A 129 -5.36 0.47 5.44
N LEU A 130 -6.55 1.03 5.30
CA LEU A 130 -6.74 2.47 5.34
C LEU A 130 -7.44 2.82 6.65
N GLY A 131 -6.83 3.72 7.43
CA GLY A 131 -7.31 4.02 8.77
C GLY A 131 -7.40 5.52 9.06
N ASP A 132 -8.55 5.90 9.58
CA ASP A 132 -8.84 7.23 10.10
C ASP A 132 -8.78 7.12 11.62
N CYS A 133 -7.74 7.70 12.19
CA CYS A 133 -7.42 7.57 13.61
C CYS A 133 -7.60 8.89 14.38
N THR A 134 -8.45 9.75 13.90
CA THR A 134 -8.70 11.06 14.52
C THR A 134 -9.73 11.03 15.64
#